data_e93195a35920655d4776e3e2ce9ef9ce
#
_entry.id   e93195a35920655d4776e3e2ce9ef9ce
#
_cell.length_a   1.000
_cell.length_b   1.000
_cell.length_c   1.000
_cell.angle_alpha   90.00
_cell.angle_beta   90.00
_cell.angle_gamma   90.00
#
_symmetry.space_group_name_H-M   'P 1'
#
loop_
_entity.id
_entity.type
_entity.pdbx_description
1 polymer ?
#
loop_
_entity_poly.entity_id
_entity_poly.type
_entity_poly.pdbx_seq_one_letter_code
_entity_poly.pdbx_strand_id
1 'polypeptide(L)'
;MVAPIDDLDRRLISLLRANGRESVVRLAERLGVTRTTVNKRLERLVATGVITGFSVRLHDIARDSAVRAITMVAVEGHDARDAIRQLRGIPQIAALHTTNGRWDLVAELSCESLGDLDGALAAIRSTDGVRDSETSILLSSAVS
;
A
#
# COMPACT_ATOMS: atom_id res chain seq x y z
N MET A 1 15.26 15.58 11.84
CA MET A 1 14.24 16.63 12.10
C MET A 1 13.63 17.00 10.75
N VAL A 2 12.35 16.72 10.55
CA VAL A 2 11.65 17.08 9.28
C VAL A 2 11.48 18.58 9.27
N ALA A 3 11.87 19.28 8.21
CA ALA A 3 11.70 20.71 8.08
C ALA A 3 10.20 21.08 8.21
N PRO A 4 9.84 22.17 8.89
CA PRO A 4 8.45 22.57 9.05
C PRO A 4 7.80 22.82 7.67
N ILE A 5 6.66 22.19 7.45
CA ILE A 5 5.83 22.32 6.23
C ILE A 5 4.89 23.48 6.43
N ASP A 6 4.99 24.53 5.60
CA ASP A 6 4.08 25.66 5.61
C ASP A 6 2.81 25.41 4.76
N ASP A 7 1.91 26.38 4.73
CA ASP A 7 0.63 26.27 4.01
C ASP A 7 0.82 26.14 2.49
N LEU A 8 1.80 26.85 1.93
CA LEU A 8 2.12 26.75 0.51
C LEU A 8 2.64 25.36 0.14
N ASP A 9 3.44 24.73 1.01
CA ASP A 9 3.92 23.36 0.82
C ASP A 9 2.76 22.37 0.84
N ARG A 10 1.83 22.50 1.79
CA ARG A 10 0.64 21.63 1.87
C ARG A 10 -0.22 21.72 0.62
N ARG A 11 -0.42 22.93 0.11
CA ARG A 11 -1.17 23.16 -1.13
C ARG A 11 -0.44 22.57 -2.35
N LEU A 12 0.87 22.74 -2.45
CA LEU A 12 1.70 22.15 -3.51
C LEU A 12 1.63 20.62 -3.48
N ILE A 13 1.80 20.00 -2.32
CA ILE A 13 1.68 18.55 -2.14
C ILE A 13 0.29 18.05 -2.53
N SER A 14 -0.78 18.77 -2.14
CA SER A 14 -2.15 18.42 -2.50
C SER A 14 -2.37 18.41 -4.02
N LEU A 15 -1.86 19.41 -4.73
CA LEU A 15 -1.94 19.48 -6.19
C LEU A 15 -1.18 18.31 -6.86
N LEU A 16 0.02 17.99 -6.36
CA LEU A 16 0.83 16.88 -6.88
C LEU A 16 0.19 15.51 -6.57
N ARG A 17 -0.49 15.36 -5.44
CA ARG A 17 -1.27 14.14 -5.13
C ARG A 17 -2.44 13.94 -6.08
N ALA A 18 -3.08 15.02 -6.50
CA ALA A 18 -4.17 14.97 -7.47
C ALA A 18 -3.66 14.68 -8.90
N ASN A 19 -2.54 15.30 -9.27
CA ASN A 19 -1.89 15.10 -10.55
C ASN A 19 -0.36 15.24 -10.42
N GLY A 20 0.35 14.14 -10.28
CA GLY A 20 1.81 14.12 -10.15
C GLY A 20 2.58 14.57 -11.40
N ARG A 21 1.90 14.74 -12.54
CA ARG A 21 2.44 15.26 -13.81
C ARG A 21 2.04 16.71 -14.10
N GLU A 22 1.45 17.41 -13.13
CA GLU A 22 1.09 18.82 -13.31
C GLU A 22 2.34 19.64 -13.61
N SER A 23 2.28 20.50 -14.63
CA SER A 23 3.42 21.32 -15.01
C SER A 23 3.70 22.38 -13.95
N VAL A 24 5.00 22.77 -13.81
CA VAL A 24 5.41 23.85 -12.89
C VAL A 24 4.69 25.17 -13.20
N VAL A 25 4.38 25.43 -14.46
CA VAL A 25 3.61 26.61 -14.88
C VAL A 25 2.22 26.61 -14.25
N ARG A 26 1.48 25.51 -14.40
CA ARG A 26 0.14 25.35 -13.84
C ARG A 26 0.14 25.31 -12.31
N LEU A 27 1.13 24.68 -11.71
CA LEU A 27 1.30 24.71 -10.24
C LEU A 27 1.50 26.14 -9.75
N ALA A 28 2.35 26.92 -10.43
CA ALA A 28 2.62 28.32 -10.10
C ALA A 28 1.34 29.19 -10.21
N GLU A 29 0.58 29.03 -11.29
CA GLU A 29 -0.70 29.72 -11.50
C GLU A 29 -1.72 29.38 -10.40
N ARG A 30 -1.92 28.09 -10.11
CA ARG A 30 -2.88 27.62 -9.11
C ARG A 30 -2.51 28.00 -7.67
N LEU A 31 -1.22 28.14 -7.40
CA LEU A 31 -0.71 28.54 -6.08
C LEU A 31 -0.59 30.07 -5.94
N GLY A 32 -0.64 30.83 -7.05
CA GLY A 32 -0.45 32.27 -7.04
C GLY A 32 1.00 32.70 -6.75
N VAL A 33 1.98 31.90 -7.21
CA VAL A 33 3.42 32.14 -6.99
C VAL A 33 4.20 32.01 -8.30
N THR A 34 5.51 32.34 -8.27
CA THR A 34 6.38 32.19 -9.44
C THR A 34 6.81 30.73 -9.65
N ARG A 35 7.18 30.37 -10.89
CA ARG A 35 7.77 29.06 -11.23
C ARG A 35 9.02 28.77 -10.41
N THR A 36 9.85 29.78 -10.20
CA THR A 36 11.06 29.66 -9.37
C THR A 36 10.71 29.28 -7.94
N THR A 37 9.64 29.86 -7.38
CA THR A 37 9.16 29.52 -6.03
C THR A 37 8.71 28.06 -5.96
N VAL A 38 7.95 27.58 -6.96
CA VAL A 38 7.50 26.18 -7.01
C VAL A 38 8.71 25.24 -7.07
N ASN A 39 9.67 25.48 -7.96
CA ASN A 39 10.85 24.63 -8.09
C ASN A 39 11.66 24.55 -6.79
N LYS A 40 11.97 25.71 -6.18
CA LYS A 40 12.69 25.75 -4.89
C LYS A 40 11.99 24.98 -3.79
N ARG A 41 10.66 25.10 -3.73
CA ARG A 41 9.83 24.36 -2.74
C ARG A 41 9.86 22.87 -3.01
N LEU A 42 9.69 22.45 -4.26
CA LEU A 42 9.72 21.04 -4.65
C LEU A 42 11.08 20.40 -4.35
N GLU A 43 12.17 21.06 -4.76
CA GLU A 43 13.53 20.62 -4.46
C GLU A 43 13.77 20.45 -2.95
N ARG A 44 13.34 21.44 -2.15
CA ARG A 44 13.45 21.37 -0.68
C ARG A 44 12.64 20.20 -0.11
N LEU A 45 11.39 20.00 -0.53
CA LEU A 45 10.52 18.94 -0.05
C LEU A 45 11.08 17.54 -0.38
N VAL A 46 11.71 17.38 -1.52
CA VAL A 46 12.42 16.15 -1.90
C VAL A 46 13.72 16.00 -1.09
N ALA A 47 14.55 17.03 -1.01
CA ALA A 47 15.83 16.98 -0.29
C ALA A 47 15.65 16.70 1.22
N THR A 48 14.56 17.20 1.82
CA THR A 48 14.25 16.98 3.24
C THR A 48 13.49 15.67 3.50
N GLY A 49 13.20 14.87 2.48
CA GLY A 49 12.49 13.60 2.61
C GLY A 49 10.99 13.74 2.93
N VAL A 50 10.42 14.94 2.86
CA VAL A 50 8.96 15.16 2.96
C VAL A 50 8.25 14.53 1.77
N ILE A 51 8.81 14.69 0.56
CA ILE A 51 8.45 13.93 -0.62
C ILE A 51 9.51 12.85 -0.78
N THR A 52 9.13 11.60 -0.55
CA THR A 52 10.02 10.44 -0.64
C THR A 52 10.15 9.90 -2.06
N GLY A 53 9.27 10.31 -2.96
CA GLY A 53 9.30 9.88 -4.36
C GLY A 53 7.99 10.16 -5.07
N PHE A 54 7.99 9.86 -6.36
CA PHE A 54 6.82 9.90 -7.23
C PHE A 54 6.56 8.49 -7.73
N SER A 55 5.29 8.09 -7.79
CA SER A 55 4.89 6.78 -8.30
C SER A 55 3.85 6.91 -9.41
N VAL A 56 3.80 5.94 -10.28
CA VAL A 56 2.78 5.83 -11.33
C VAL A 56 1.84 4.70 -10.95
N ARG A 57 0.55 4.98 -10.88
CA ARG A 57 -0.48 3.94 -10.80
C ARG A 57 -0.81 3.51 -12.23
N LEU A 58 -0.56 2.23 -12.52
CA LEU A 58 -0.94 1.65 -13.79
C LEU A 58 -2.31 0.99 -13.64
N HIS A 59 -3.17 1.20 -14.65
CA HIS A 59 -4.33 0.34 -14.81
C HIS A 59 -3.80 -0.98 -15.39
N ASP A 60 -3.59 -1.93 -14.51
CA ASP A 60 -3.06 -3.24 -14.87
C ASP A 60 -4.26 -4.12 -15.25
N ILE A 61 -4.43 -4.31 -16.57
CA ILE A 61 -5.50 -5.17 -17.13
C ILE A 61 -5.36 -6.61 -16.58
N ALA A 62 -4.16 -7.04 -16.25
CA ALA A 62 -3.92 -8.32 -15.57
C ALA A 62 -4.37 -8.31 -14.10
N ARG A 63 -4.35 -7.16 -13.43
CA ARG A 63 -4.84 -7.02 -12.05
C ARG A 63 -6.38 -6.95 -11.96
N ASP A 64 -7.06 -6.48 -13.00
CA ASP A 64 -8.54 -6.48 -13.03
C ASP A 64 -9.11 -7.91 -13.12
N SER A 65 -8.32 -8.88 -13.58
CA SER A 65 -8.67 -10.30 -13.57
C SER A 65 -8.18 -11.06 -12.32
N ALA A 66 -7.36 -10.42 -11.47
CA ALA A 66 -6.83 -11.05 -10.27
C ALA A 66 -7.90 -11.18 -9.18
N VAL A 67 -8.02 -12.35 -8.60
CA VAL A 67 -8.82 -12.58 -7.41
C VAL A 67 -8.07 -12.01 -6.21
N ARG A 68 -8.61 -10.96 -5.61
CA ARG A 68 -8.05 -10.32 -4.43
C ARG A 68 -8.81 -10.73 -3.18
N ALA A 69 -8.09 -10.97 -2.10
CA ALA A 69 -8.69 -11.32 -0.82
C ALA A 69 -7.89 -10.73 0.34
N ILE A 70 -8.57 -10.59 1.47
CA ILE A 70 -7.97 -10.28 2.77
C ILE A 70 -8.15 -11.50 3.64
N THR A 71 -7.06 -12.01 4.20
CA THR A 71 -7.09 -13.12 5.15
C THR A 71 -6.61 -12.65 6.52
N MET A 72 -7.47 -12.77 7.50
CA MET A 72 -7.14 -12.59 8.90
C MET A 72 -6.55 -13.91 9.42
N VAL A 73 -5.46 -13.85 10.18
CA VAL A 73 -4.77 -15.05 10.69
C VAL A 73 -4.52 -14.89 12.18
N ALA A 74 -4.89 -15.92 12.95
CA ALA A 74 -4.50 -16.07 14.35
C ALA A 74 -3.33 -17.05 14.45
N VAL A 75 -2.30 -16.66 15.19
CA VAL A 75 -1.10 -17.50 15.42
C VAL A 75 -0.96 -17.84 16.89
N GLU A 76 -0.37 -19.01 17.19
CA GLU A 76 -0.15 -19.43 18.57
C GLU A 76 1.23 -19.01 19.08
N GLY A 77 1.25 -18.34 20.22
CA GLY A 77 2.33 -18.18 21.20
C GLY A 77 3.71 -17.83 20.64
N HIS A 78 4.70 -18.67 20.96
CA HIS A 78 6.12 -18.39 20.74
C HIS A 78 6.58 -18.47 19.27
N ASP A 79 5.77 -19.08 18.40
CA ASP A 79 6.12 -19.37 17.00
C ASP A 79 5.67 -18.31 16.00
N ALA A 80 5.10 -17.17 16.46
CA ALA A 80 4.59 -16.11 15.60
C ALA A 80 5.64 -15.61 14.59
N ARG A 81 6.93 -15.57 14.96
CA ARG A 81 8.00 -15.15 14.05
C ARG A 81 8.25 -16.14 12.93
N ASP A 82 8.17 -17.44 13.24
CA ASP A 82 8.37 -18.50 12.27
C ASP A 82 7.17 -18.62 11.34
N ALA A 83 5.95 -18.52 11.88
CA ALA A 83 4.74 -18.41 11.08
C ALA A 83 4.80 -17.23 10.10
N ILE A 84 5.19 -16.03 10.55
CA ILE A 84 5.36 -14.86 9.69
C ILE A 84 6.39 -15.14 8.59
N ARG A 85 7.50 -15.80 8.89
CA ARG A 85 8.54 -16.12 7.90
C ARG A 85 8.01 -17.09 6.84
N GLN A 86 7.28 -18.13 7.25
CA GLN A 86 6.68 -19.10 6.34
C GLN A 86 5.59 -18.45 5.47
N LEU A 87 4.69 -17.67 6.07
CA LEU A 87 3.64 -16.94 5.35
C LEU A 87 4.20 -15.98 4.29
N ARG A 88 5.32 -15.29 4.59
CA ARG A 88 6.01 -14.43 3.60
C ARG A 88 6.54 -15.20 2.40
N GLY A 89 6.75 -16.50 2.53
CA GLY A 89 7.18 -17.38 1.45
C GLY A 89 6.06 -17.79 0.49
N ILE A 90 4.79 -17.51 0.79
CA ILE A 90 3.65 -17.82 -0.08
C ILE A 90 3.53 -16.74 -1.16
N PRO A 91 3.71 -17.10 -2.46
CA PRO A 91 3.79 -16.11 -3.55
C PRO A 91 2.55 -15.23 -3.70
N GLN A 92 1.38 -15.74 -3.35
CA GLN A 92 0.10 -15.05 -3.46
C GLN A 92 -0.09 -13.98 -2.37
N ILE A 93 0.73 -13.96 -1.33
CA ILE A 93 0.68 -12.93 -0.29
C ILE A 93 1.41 -11.68 -0.80
N ALA A 94 0.64 -10.67 -1.19
CA ALA A 94 1.16 -9.39 -1.67
C ALA A 94 1.66 -8.49 -0.52
N ALA A 95 1.01 -8.56 0.65
CA ALA A 95 1.41 -7.86 1.87
C ALA A 95 0.98 -8.63 3.12
N LEU A 96 1.77 -8.52 4.19
CA LEU A 96 1.49 -9.13 5.48
C LEU A 96 1.71 -8.10 6.59
N HIS A 97 0.67 -7.86 7.38
CA HIS A 97 0.64 -6.87 8.45
C HIS A 97 0.39 -7.53 9.80
N THR A 98 1.05 -7.05 10.85
CA THR A 98 0.68 -7.39 12.23
C THR A 98 -0.44 -6.48 12.71
N THR A 99 -1.32 -6.99 13.55
CA THR A 99 -2.42 -6.22 14.14
C THR A 99 -2.43 -6.35 15.65
N ASN A 100 -3.24 -5.53 16.32
CA ASN A 100 -3.40 -5.53 17.78
C ASN A 100 -4.78 -6.02 18.24
N GLY A 101 -5.57 -6.59 17.33
CA GLY A 101 -6.94 -7.03 17.59
C GLY A 101 -7.05 -8.52 17.91
N ARG A 102 -8.23 -9.08 17.63
CA ARG A 102 -8.52 -10.50 17.77
C ARG A 102 -7.61 -11.38 16.89
N TRP A 103 -7.23 -10.88 15.74
CA TRP A 103 -6.37 -11.51 14.77
C TRP A 103 -4.96 -10.95 14.91
N ASP A 104 -3.95 -11.78 14.80
CA ASP A 104 -2.55 -11.37 14.94
C ASP A 104 -1.97 -10.80 13.66
N LEU A 105 -2.44 -11.31 12.51
CA LEU A 105 -1.95 -10.93 11.19
C LEU A 105 -3.11 -10.65 10.24
N VAL A 106 -2.84 -9.77 9.27
CA VAL A 106 -3.67 -9.55 8.07
C VAL A 106 -2.80 -9.76 6.85
N ALA A 107 -3.19 -10.69 5.99
CA ALA A 107 -2.58 -10.95 4.70
C ALA A 107 -3.43 -10.40 3.57
N GLU A 108 -2.83 -9.60 2.69
CA GLU A 108 -3.42 -9.22 1.42
C GLU A 108 -3.01 -10.25 0.36
N LEU A 109 -4.00 -10.87 -0.28
CA LEU A 109 -3.78 -11.88 -1.31
C LEU A 109 -4.09 -11.31 -2.71
N SER A 110 -3.28 -11.71 -3.69
CA SER A 110 -3.49 -11.45 -5.11
C SER A 110 -3.23 -12.75 -5.87
N CYS A 111 -4.27 -13.31 -6.46
CA CYS A 111 -4.28 -14.64 -7.08
C CYS A 111 -4.77 -14.54 -8.51
N GLU A 112 -4.28 -15.40 -9.39
CA GLU A 112 -4.68 -15.42 -10.81
C GLU A 112 -6.09 -16.01 -11.02
N SER A 113 -6.55 -16.86 -10.08
CA SER A 113 -7.84 -17.52 -10.14
C SER A 113 -8.36 -17.88 -8.76
N LEU A 114 -9.62 -18.30 -8.65
CA LEU A 114 -10.18 -18.87 -7.41
C LEU A 114 -9.46 -20.16 -7.00
N GLY A 115 -9.01 -20.98 -7.95
CA GLY A 115 -8.21 -22.17 -7.65
C GLY A 115 -6.85 -21.84 -7.06
N ASP A 116 -6.20 -20.78 -7.56
CA ASP A 116 -4.95 -20.27 -7.00
C ASP A 116 -5.17 -19.71 -5.59
N LEU A 117 -6.29 -19.02 -5.35
CA LEU A 117 -6.69 -18.56 -4.02
C LEU A 117 -6.90 -19.75 -3.07
N ASP A 118 -7.62 -20.80 -3.48
CA ASP A 118 -7.85 -21.98 -2.63
C ASP A 118 -6.53 -22.65 -2.24
N GLY A 119 -5.58 -22.77 -3.19
CA GLY A 119 -4.22 -23.26 -2.93
C GLY A 119 -3.47 -22.41 -1.91
N ALA A 120 -3.53 -21.08 -2.04
CA ALA A 120 -2.91 -20.14 -1.11
C ALA A 120 -3.53 -20.26 0.30
N LEU A 121 -4.86 -20.38 0.40
CA LEU A 121 -5.55 -20.55 1.68
C LEU A 121 -5.20 -21.90 2.34
N ALA A 122 -5.05 -22.97 1.55
CA ALA A 122 -4.58 -24.25 2.05
C ALA A 122 -3.15 -24.14 2.62
N ALA A 123 -2.24 -23.44 1.92
CA ALA A 123 -0.89 -23.18 2.39
C ALA A 123 -0.86 -22.37 3.68
N ILE A 124 -1.69 -21.33 3.79
CA ILE A 124 -1.82 -20.54 5.04
C ILE A 124 -2.27 -21.42 6.20
N ARG A 125 -3.33 -22.23 6.01
CA ARG A 125 -3.87 -23.10 7.05
C ARG A 125 -2.91 -24.20 7.48
N SER A 126 -2.01 -24.64 6.60
CA SER A 126 -1.01 -25.67 6.91
C SER A 126 0.31 -25.10 7.44
N THR A 127 0.43 -23.78 7.58
CA THR A 127 1.61 -23.14 8.16
C THR A 127 1.65 -23.41 9.66
N ASP A 128 2.81 -23.89 10.14
CA ASP A 128 3.02 -24.16 11.57
C ASP A 128 2.80 -22.89 12.39
N GLY A 129 2.06 -23.01 13.49
CA GLY A 129 1.70 -21.89 14.35
C GLY A 129 0.45 -21.14 13.92
N VAL A 130 -0.13 -21.39 12.76
CA VAL A 130 -1.45 -20.86 12.39
C VAL A 130 -2.55 -21.68 13.06
N ARG A 131 -3.33 -21.03 13.92
CA ARG A 131 -4.43 -21.65 14.65
C ARG A 131 -5.77 -21.52 13.94
N ASP A 132 -6.02 -20.34 13.36
CA ASP A 132 -7.28 -20.00 12.73
C ASP A 132 -7.09 -18.97 11.62
N SER A 133 -7.96 -18.97 10.62
CA SER A 133 -7.94 -17.97 9.56
C SER A 133 -9.34 -17.71 9.01
N GLU A 134 -9.61 -16.46 8.69
CA GLU A 134 -10.84 -16.01 8.05
C GLU A 134 -10.51 -15.19 6.82
N THR A 135 -11.17 -15.49 5.69
CA THR A 135 -10.89 -14.84 4.41
C THR A 135 -12.11 -14.17 3.84
N SER A 136 -11.92 -12.93 3.39
CA SER A 136 -12.90 -12.18 2.62
C SER A 136 -12.38 -11.89 1.23
N ILE A 137 -13.12 -12.33 0.20
CA ILE A 137 -12.80 -12.01 -1.19
C ILE A 137 -13.27 -10.57 -1.48
N LEU A 138 -12.40 -9.78 -2.09
CA LEU A 138 -12.73 -8.42 -2.52
C LEU A 138 -13.45 -8.47 -3.87
N LEU A 139 -14.73 -8.16 -3.90
CA LEU A 139 -15.57 -8.25 -5.11
C LEU A 139 -15.43 -7.03 -6.01
N SER A 140 -15.43 -5.83 -5.40
CA SER A 140 -15.30 -4.56 -6.14
C SER A 140 -14.74 -3.47 -5.23
N SER A 141 -14.13 -2.44 -5.84
CA SER A 141 -13.77 -1.23 -5.09
C SER A 141 -15.00 -0.32 -4.96
N ALA A 142 -15.35 0.03 -3.73
CA ALA A 142 -16.45 0.98 -3.47
C ALA A 142 -16.02 2.44 -3.70
N VAL A 143 -14.71 2.69 -3.65
CA VAL A 143 -14.08 4.02 -3.90
C VAL A 143 -12.77 3.76 -4.64
N SER A 144 -12.53 4.51 -5.71
CA SER A 144 -11.29 4.48 -6.50
C SER A 144 -10.58 5.83 -6.45
#